data_849d5a9e038212a409cd96d29ad15b93
#
_entry.id   849d5a9e038212a409cd96d29ad15b93
#
_cell.length_a   1.000
_cell.length_b   1.000
_cell.length_c   1.000
_cell.angle_alpha   90.00
_cell.angle_beta   90.00
_cell.angle_gamma   90.00
#
_symmetry.space_group_name_H-M   'P 1'
#
loop_
_entity.id
_entity.type
_entity.pdbx_description
1 polymer ?
#
loop_
_entity_poly.entity_id
_entity_poly.type
_entity_poly.pdbx_seq_one_letter_code
_entity_poly.pdbx_strand_id
1 'polypeptide(L)'
;DEPEREPIGLWGQRHLKYIQKCCKPFFNKMIREHTLYDYLLQIDRDAEEMFSELVKRMAIQEGVSEQLKADNQIEWVGKMNNIRQRATEIINHDIIYN
;
A
#
# COMPACT_ATOMS: atom_id res chain seq x y z
N ASP A 1 -12.75 -25.63 13.84
CA ASP A 1 -12.72 -24.17 13.59
C ASP A 1 -11.41 -23.78 12.93
N GLU A 2 -11.51 -23.01 11.87
CA GLU A 2 -10.32 -22.52 11.22
C GLU A 2 -9.69 -21.41 12.07
N PRO A 3 -8.35 -21.38 12.17
CA PRO A 3 -7.70 -20.29 12.87
C PRO A 3 -8.01 -18.97 12.16
N GLU A 4 -8.22 -17.93 12.94
CA GLU A 4 -8.43 -16.61 12.39
C GLU A 4 -7.18 -16.19 11.61
N ARG A 5 -7.38 -15.78 10.36
CA ARG A 5 -6.31 -15.25 9.54
C ARG A 5 -6.37 -13.74 9.57
N GLU A 6 -5.21 -13.11 9.51
CA GLU A 6 -5.14 -11.67 9.35
C GLU A 6 -5.90 -11.27 8.06
N PRO A 7 -6.74 -10.24 8.13
CA PRO A 7 -7.37 -9.75 6.91
C PRO A 7 -6.32 -9.15 5.98
N ILE A 8 -6.52 -9.35 4.69
CA ILE A 8 -5.69 -8.69 3.69
C ILE A 8 -6.11 -7.23 3.63
N GLY A 9 -5.12 -6.34 3.75
CA GLY A 9 -5.38 -4.91 3.74
C GLY A 9 -5.69 -4.36 2.35
N LEU A 10 -5.83 -3.05 2.28
CA LEU A 10 -6.24 -2.35 1.06
C LEU A 10 -5.31 -2.64 -0.12
N TRP A 11 -4.00 -2.64 0.12
CA TRP A 11 -3.02 -2.89 -0.94
C TRP A 11 -3.18 -4.28 -1.55
N GLY A 12 -3.28 -5.30 -0.69
CA GLY A 12 -3.46 -6.67 -1.14
C GLY A 12 -4.77 -6.86 -1.89
N GLN A 13 -5.83 -6.22 -1.43
CA GLN A 13 -7.14 -6.29 -2.10
C GLN A 13 -7.10 -5.65 -3.49
N ARG A 14 -6.40 -4.53 -3.65
CA ARG A 14 -6.22 -3.88 -4.95
C ARG A 14 -5.45 -4.79 -5.91
N HIS A 15 -4.39 -5.40 -5.41
CA HIS A 15 -3.59 -6.32 -6.22
C HIS A 15 -4.40 -7.55 -6.63
N LEU A 16 -5.23 -8.07 -5.71
CA LEU A 16 -6.12 -9.19 -6.01
C LEU A 16 -7.04 -8.87 -7.18
N LYS A 17 -7.69 -7.71 -7.15
CA LYS A 17 -8.56 -7.30 -8.25
C LYS A 17 -7.79 -7.18 -9.57
N TYR A 18 -6.59 -6.67 -9.50
CA TYR A 18 -5.74 -6.53 -10.68
C TYR A 18 -5.41 -7.89 -11.31
N ILE A 19 -4.93 -8.84 -10.51
CA ILE A 19 -4.54 -10.15 -11.04
C ILE A 19 -5.73 -10.97 -11.51
N GLN A 20 -6.91 -10.76 -10.92
CA GLN A 20 -8.14 -11.41 -11.39
C GLN A 20 -8.53 -10.95 -12.79
N LYS A 21 -8.24 -9.70 -13.15
CA LYS A 21 -8.57 -9.13 -14.45
C LYS A 21 -7.48 -9.37 -15.49
N CYS A 22 -6.23 -9.13 -15.11
CA CYS A 22 -5.12 -9.04 -16.06
C CYS A 22 -4.23 -10.28 -16.07
N CYS A 23 -4.26 -11.09 -15.01
CA CYS A 23 -3.33 -12.20 -14.84
C CYS A 23 -4.06 -13.47 -14.40
N LYS A 24 -5.14 -13.80 -15.10
CA LYS A 24 -5.97 -14.97 -14.74
C LYS A 24 -5.20 -16.27 -14.59
N PRO A 25 -4.28 -16.64 -15.49
CA PRO A 25 -3.52 -17.87 -15.31
C PRO A 25 -2.73 -17.92 -14.02
N PHE A 26 -2.09 -16.81 -13.66
CA PHE A 26 -1.35 -16.67 -12.41
C PHE A 26 -2.28 -16.79 -11.19
N PHE A 27 -3.40 -16.09 -11.24
CA PHE A 27 -4.41 -16.15 -10.19
C PHE A 27 -4.92 -17.56 -9.97
N ASN A 28 -5.31 -18.25 -11.07
CA ASN A 28 -5.81 -19.61 -11.01
C ASN A 28 -4.76 -20.59 -10.49
N LYS A 29 -3.51 -20.40 -10.88
CA LYS A 29 -2.40 -21.21 -10.38
C LYS A 29 -2.28 -21.11 -8.86
N MET A 30 -2.33 -19.90 -8.33
CA MET A 30 -2.22 -19.69 -6.88
C MET A 30 -3.40 -20.27 -6.10
N ILE A 31 -4.59 -20.25 -6.70
CA ILE A 31 -5.76 -20.89 -6.08
C ILE A 31 -5.54 -22.40 -6.00
N ARG A 32 -5.09 -23.03 -7.10
CA ARG A 32 -4.83 -24.47 -7.13
C ARG A 32 -3.75 -24.87 -6.13
N GLU A 33 -2.74 -24.04 -5.97
CA GLU A 33 -1.61 -24.32 -5.08
C GLU A 33 -1.86 -23.89 -3.64
N HIS A 34 -3.00 -23.25 -3.36
CA HIS A 34 -3.36 -22.71 -2.05
C HIS A 34 -2.36 -21.68 -1.52
N THR A 35 -1.78 -20.90 -2.42
CA THR A 35 -0.76 -19.89 -2.08
C THR A 35 -1.25 -18.46 -2.20
N LEU A 36 -2.50 -18.26 -2.63
CA LEU A 36 -3.02 -16.91 -2.90
C LEU A 36 -3.03 -16.02 -1.67
N TYR A 37 -3.52 -16.54 -0.54
CA TYR A 37 -3.59 -15.74 0.68
C TYR A 37 -2.21 -15.25 1.12
N ASP A 38 -1.25 -16.16 1.19
CA ASP A 38 0.11 -15.81 1.62
C ASP A 38 0.76 -14.82 0.67
N TYR A 39 0.54 -14.99 -0.63
CA TYR A 39 1.04 -14.07 -1.64
C TYR A 39 0.48 -12.65 -1.44
N LEU A 40 -0.85 -12.54 -1.28
CA LEU A 40 -1.50 -11.24 -1.12
C LEU A 40 -1.12 -10.56 0.20
N LEU A 41 -0.96 -11.35 1.26
CA LEU A 41 -0.53 -10.83 2.54
C LEU A 41 0.88 -10.24 2.45
N GLN A 42 1.77 -10.91 1.72
CA GLN A 42 3.13 -10.41 1.52
C GLN A 42 3.14 -9.14 0.67
N ILE A 43 2.34 -9.09 -0.40
CA ILE A 43 2.19 -7.88 -1.22
C ILE A 43 1.69 -6.73 -0.36
N ASP A 44 0.68 -6.99 0.47
CA ASP A 44 0.12 -5.96 1.34
C ASP A 44 1.16 -5.41 2.32
N ARG A 45 1.94 -6.28 2.94
CA ARG A 45 3.00 -5.88 3.88
C ARG A 45 4.10 -5.09 3.19
N ASP A 46 4.55 -5.56 2.04
CA ASP A 46 5.60 -4.89 1.29
C ASP A 46 5.15 -3.49 0.84
N ALA A 47 3.92 -3.39 0.37
CA ALA A 47 3.36 -2.11 -0.07
C ALA A 47 3.22 -1.14 1.11
N GLU A 48 2.74 -1.62 2.26
CA GLU A 48 2.57 -0.78 3.44
C GLU A 48 3.91 -0.27 3.96
N GLU A 49 4.91 -1.14 4.01
CA GLU A 49 6.25 -0.75 4.45
C GLU A 49 6.85 0.28 3.51
N MET A 50 6.78 0.04 2.21
CA MET A 50 7.29 0.98 1.21
C MET A 50 6.55 2.31 1.27
N PHE A 51 5.24 2.28 1.42
CA PHE A 51 4.42 3.49 1.55
C PHE A 51 4.85 4.31 2.76
N SER A 52 4.99 3.68 3.92
CA SER A 52 5.37 4.35 5.15
C SER A 52 6.74 5.03 5.03
N GLU A 53 7.72 4.31 4.46
CA GLU A 53 9.06 4.87 4.25
C GLU A 53 9.04 6.03 3.26
N LEU A 54 8.28 5.87 2.19
CA LEU A 54 8.20 6.90 1.15
C LEU A 54 7.56 8.18 1.69
N VAL A 55 6.48 8.05 2.47
CA VAL A 55 5.83 9.19 3.10
C VAL A 55 6.78 9.93 4.02
N LYS A 56 7.53 9.20 4.86
CA LYS A 56 8.50 9.81 5.75
C LYS A 56 9.59 10.56 4.99
N ARG A 57 10.12 9.94 3.95
CA ARG A 57 11.17 10.53 3.13
C ARG A 57 10.69 11.80 2.43
N MET A 58 9.52 11.75 1.83
CA MET A 58 8.94 12.90 1.15
C MET A 58 8.64 14.05 2.13
N ALA A 59 8.15 13.72 3.32
CA ALA A 59 7.88 14.72 4.34
C ALA A 59 9.18 15.45 4.75
N ILE A 60 10.26 14.71 4.95
CA ILE A 60 11.55 15.31 5.27
C ILE A 60 12.04 16.20 4.14
N GLN A 61 11.98 15.74 2.90
CA GLN A 61 12.43 16.49 1.74
C GLN A 61 11.64 17.78 1.53
N GLU A 62 10.36 17.79 1.86
CA GLU A 62 9.49 18.94 1.64
C GLU A 62 9.31 19.81 2.88
N GLY A 63 10.05 19.51 3.94
CA GLY A 63 10.01 20.31 5.17
C GLY A 63 8.72 20.17 5.96
N VAL A 64 7.99 19.09 5.80
CA VAL A 64 6.76 18.83 6.54
C VAL A 64 7.13 18.15 7.85
N SER A 65 7.09 18.90 8.94
CA SER A 65 7.62 18.46 10.23
C SER A 65 6.57 18.56 11.33
N GLU A 66 6.91 18.00 12.50
CA GLU A 66 6.09 18.17 13.69
C GLU A 66 5.98 19.63 14.10
N GLN A 67 7.03 20.43 13.85
CA GLN A 67 7.00 21.86 14.10
C GLN A 67 5.94 22.55 13.23
N LEU A 68 5.86 22.20 11.96
CA LEU A 68 4.83 22.73 11.07
C LEU A 68 3.43 22.35 11.58
N LYS A 69 3.26 21.11 12.03
CA LYS A 69 1.99 20.66 12.58
C LYS A 69 1.57 21.49 13.78
N ALA A 70 2.51 21.83 14.65
CA ALA A 70 2.25 22.68 15.83
C ALA A 70 1.94 24.11 15.43
N ASP A 71 2.67 24.67 14.46
CA ASP A 71 2.57 26.08 14.07
C ASP A 71 1.39 26.34 13.12
N ASN A 72 1.12 25.43 12.21
CA ASN A 72 0.05 25.58 11.22
C ASN A 72 -0.50 24.22 10.82
N GLN A 73 -1.46 23.73 11.61
CA GLN A 73 -2.02 22.41 11.45
C GLN A 73 -2.73 22.24 10.10
N ILE A 74 -3.43 23.26 9.62
CA ILE A 74 -4.16 23.21 8.36
C ILE A 74 -3.19 23.00 7.20
N GLU A 75 -2.10 23.74 7.18
CA GLU A 75 -1.07 23.59 6.16
C GLU A 75 -0.43 22.19 6.23
N TRP A 76 -0.13 21.71 7.44
CA TRP A 76 0.45 20.39 7.65
C TRP A 76 -0.46 19.29 7.11
N VAL A 77 -1.77 19.35 7.41
CA VAL A 77 -2.74 18.37 6.92
C VAL A 77 -2.78 18.36 5.40
N GLY A 78 -2.84 19.54 4.77
CA GLY A 78 -2.88 19.64 3.31
C GLY A 78 -1.64 19.06 2.65
N LYS A 79 -0.46 19.37 3.19
CA LYS A 79 0.80 18.85 2.66
C LYS A 79 0.92 17.34 2.86
N MET A 80 0.53 16.82 4.02
CA MET A 80 0.57 15.39 4.28
C MET A 80 -0.40 14.62 3.39
N ASN A 81 -1.60 15.15 3.17
CA ASN A 81 -2.55 14.52 2.26
C ASN A 81 -2.02 14.44 0.83
N ASN A 82 -1.36 15.50 0.37
CA ASN A 82 -0.73 15.52 -0.94
C ASN A 82 0.41 14.49 -1.04
N ILE A 83 1.25 14.41 -0.01
CA ILE A 83 2.34 13.44 0.05
C ILE A 83 1.80 12.01 0.02
N ARG A 84 0.77 11.72 0.82
CA ARG A 84 0.17 10.39 0.85
C ARG A 84 -0.43 10.01 -0.50
N GLN A 85 -1.08 10.95 -1.17
CA GLN A 85 -1.64 10.69 -2.49
C GLN A 85 -0.56 10.35 -3.50
N ARG A 86 0.53 11.12 -3.53
CA ARG A 86 1.64 10.87 -4.45
C ARG A 86 2.32 9.55 -4.14
N ALA A 87 2.53 9.23 -2.85
CA ALA A 87 3.10 7.96 -2.44
C ALA A 87 2.19 6.80 -2.85
N THR A 88 0.87 6.94 -2.69
CA THR A 88 -0.09 5.93 -3.12
C THR A 88 0.03 5.64 -4.62
N GLU A 89 0.15 6.67 -5.44
CA GLU A 89 0.30 6.51 -6.88
C GLU A 89 1.59 5.74 -7.23
N ILE A 90 2.68 6.04 -6.54
CA ILE A 90 3.95 5.35 -6.73
C ILE A 90 3.84 3.87 -6.37
N ILE A 91 3.23 3.56 -5.21
CA ILE A 91 3.06 2.18 -4.77
C ILE A 91 2.15 1.41 -5.73
N ASN A 92 1.04 2.02 -6.16
CA ASN A 92 0.15 1.39 -7.13
C ASN A 92 0.90 1.04 -8.42
N HIS A 93 1.72 1.95 -8.91
CA HIS A 93 2.49 1.73 -10.14
C HIS A 93 3.55 0.65 -9.95
N ASP A 94 4.30 0.70 -8.86
CA ASP A 94 5.49 -0.13 -8.67
C ASP A 94 5.17 -1.55 -8.19
N ILE A 95 4.12 -1.71 -7.38
CA ILE A 95 3.80 -2.99 -6.74
C ILE A 95 2.44 -3.53 -7.16
N ILE A 96 1.41 -2.70 -7.06
CA ILE A 96 0.03 -3.18 -7.13
C ILE A 96 -0.40 -3.51 -8.57
N TYR A 97 -0.07 -2.66 -9.52
CA TYR A 97 -0.49 -2.80 -10.93
C TYR A 97 0.68 -3.12 -11.87
N ASN A 98 1.66 -3.77 -11.32
CA ASN A 98 2.85 -4.12 -12.10
C ASN A 98 2.82 -5.58 -12.58
#